data_4c3005f1c59193b7492435c960c9f6f4
#
_entry.id   4c3005f1c59193b7492435c960c9f6f4
#
_cell.length_a   1.000
_cell.length_b   1.000
_cell.length_c   1.000
_cell.angle_alpha   90.00
_cell.angle_beta   90.00
_cell.angle_gamma   90.00
#
_symmetry.space_group_name_H-M   'P 1'
#
loop_
_entity.id
_entity.type
_entity.pdbx_description
1 polymer ?
#
loop_
_entity_poly.entity_id
_entity_poly.type
_entity_poly.pdbx_seq_one_letter_code
_entity_poly.pdbx_strand_id
1 'polypeptide(L)'
;MSALFINPLSIDTLVRAALDEDLGRAGDITSLATIPAGRTAQADFVLRKPGTIAGLAFAEAAFRLLDPAVRFEKLAQDGQALPERTTLARVSGNAIAILSGERVALNYLGRLSGIATLTAHYVKAVSGT
;
A
#
# COMPACT_ATOMS: atom_id res chain seq x y z
N MET A 1 -8.19 11.33 20.24
CA MET A 1 -7.41 10.09 20.25
C MET A 1 -6.16 10.27 19.43
N SER A 2 -5.02 10.07 20.03
CA SER A 2 -3.78 10.16 19.31
C SER A 2 -3.70 9.01 18.31
N ALA A 3 -3.33 9.30 17.08
CA ALA A 3 -2.99 8.26 16.13
C ALA A 3 -1.81 7.44 16.69
N LEU A 4 -1.83 6.15 16.46
CA LEU A 4 -0.67 5.31 16.75
C LEU A 4 0.50 5.85 15.91
N PHE A 5 1.51 6.34 16.62
CA PHE A 5 2.72 6.79 15.94
C PHE A 5 3.54 5.57 15.54
N ILE A 6 3.66 5.36 14.24
CA ILE A 6 4.59 4.35 13.70
C ILE A 6 5.83 5.09 13.25
N ASN A 7 6.96 4.69 13.80
CA ASN A 7 8.24 5.29 13.41
C ASN A 7 8.47 5.06 11.92
N PRO A 8 8.67 6.13 11.12
CA PRO A 8 8.92 5.98 9.68
C PRO A 8 10.09 5.06 9.34
N LEU A 9 11.10 5.01 10.20
CA LEU A 9 12.23 4.10 9.99
C LEU A 9 11.81 2.63 10.10
N SER A 10 10.85 2.32 10.98
CA SER A 10 10.30 0.98 11.10
C SER A 10 9.51 0.58 9.87
N ILE A 11 8.75 1.51 9.29
CA ILE A 11 8.01 1.27 8.05
C ILE A 11 8.99 0.92 6.93
N ASP A 12 10.01 1.72 6.73
CA ASP A 12 11.00 1.51 5.67
C ASP A 12 11.73 0.17 5.84
N THR A 13 12.09 -0.19 7.06
CA THR A 13 12.76 -1.47 7.34
C THR A 13 11.86 -2.65 6.99
N LEU A 14 10.59 -2.62 7.40
CA LEU A 14 9.64 -3.69 7.13
C LEU A 14 9.34 -3.82 5.64
N VAL A 15 9.12 -2.69 4.96
CA VAL A 15 8.79 -2.69 3.54
C VAL A 15 10.00 -3.12 2.72
N ARG A 16 11.20 -2.67 3.07
CA ARG A 16 12.42 -3.10 2.39
C ARG A 16 12.61 -4.60 2.47
N ALA A 17 12.40 -5.20 3.65
CA ALA A 17 12.50 -6.65 3.81
C ALA A 17 11.46 -7.38 2.96
N ALA A 18 10.24 -6.86 2.90
CA ALA A 18 9.18 -7.46 2.08
C ALA A 18 9.49 -7.35 0.59
N LEU A 19 10.03 -6.22 0.14
CA LEU A 19 10.46 -6.04 -1.25
C LEU A 19 11.61 -7.00 -1.61
N ASP A 20 12.61 -7.12 -0.73
CA ASP A 20 13.73 -8.03 -0.95
C ASP A 20 13.23 -9.47 -1.11
N GLU A 21 12.31 -9.90 -0.28
CA GLU A 21 11.74 -11.25 -0.38
C GLU A 21 10.93 -11.42 -1.67
N ASP A 22 10.08 -10.45 -2.01
CA ASP A 22 9.22 -10.53 -3.19
C ASP A 22 10.04 -10.51 -4.48
N LEU A 23 11.00 -9.61 -4.60
CA LEU A 23 11.86 -9.49 -5.78
C LEU A 23 12.87 -10.63 -5.88
N GLY A 24 13.24 -11.24 -4.77
CA GLY A 24 14.11 -12.41 -4.74
C GLY A 24 13.43 -13.68 -5.29
N ARG A 25 12.11 -13.69 -5.34
CA ARG A 25 11.37 -14.77 -5.99
C ARG A 25 11.34 -14.48 -7.48
N ALA A 26 11.61 -15.47 -8.31
CA ALA A 26 11.90 -15.34 -9.73
C ALA A 26 10.84 -14.68 -10.62
N GLY A 27 9.66 -14.35 -10.08
CA GLY A 27 8.54 -13.84 -10.89
C GLY A 27 8.77 -12.51 -11.58
N ASP A 28 9.51 -11.58 -10.96
CA ASP A 28 9.64 -10.24 -11.48
C ASP A 28 10.77 -10.06 -12.49
N ILE A 29 11.72 -10.98 -12.53
CA ILE A 29 12.81 -10.93 -13.51
C ILE A 29 12.23 -11.00 -14.93
N THR A 30 11.21 -11.82 -15.15
CA THR A 30 10.56 -11.96 -16.47
C THR A 30 9.85 -10.67 -16.87
N SER A 31 9.12 -10.05 -15.94
CA SER A 31 8.42 -8.78 -16.19
C SER A 31 9.41 -7.67 -16.50
N LEU A 32 10.50 -7.57 -15.75
CA LEU A 32 11.54 -6.57 -15.96
C LEU A 32 12.20 -6.70 -17.34
N ALA A 33 12.38 -7.93 -17.81
CA ALA A 33 13.01 -8.19 -19.11
C ALA A 33 12.14 -7.78 -20.29
N THR A 34 10.82 -7.67 -20.12
CA THR A 34 9.88 -7.35 -21.19
C THR A 34 9.45 -5.89 -21.26
N ILE A 35 9.74 -5.09 -20.23
CA ILE A 35 9.33 -3.69 -20.17
C ILE A 35 10.50 -2.81 -20.63
N PRO A 36 10.32 -1.99 -21.68
CA PRO A 36 11.36 -1.05 -22.09
C PRO A 36 11.69 -0.06 -20.97
N ALA A 37 12.97 0.24 -20.80
CA ALA A 37 13.42 1.26 -19.87
C ALA A 37 12.79 2.62 -20.21
N GLY A 38 12.43 3.39 -19.19
CA GLY A 38 11.83 4.71 -19.37
C GLY A 38 10.32 4.70 -19.59
N ARG A 39 9.69 3.54 -19.70
CA ARG A 39 8.23 3.45 -19.79
C ARG A 39 7.60 3.91 -18.49
N THR A 40 6.53 4.73 -18.59
CA THR A 40 5.77 5.19 -17.43
C THR A 40 4.43 4.47 -17.32
N ALA A 41 3.89 4.43 -16.12
CA ALA A 41 2.58 3.84 -15.84
C ALA A 41 1.88 4.61 -14.72
N GLN A 42 0.58 4.38 -14.61
CA GLN A 42 -0.26 4.91 -13.53
C GLN A 42 -1.18 3.79 -13.07
N ALA A 43 -1.41 3.72 -11.76
CA ALA A 43 -2.33 2.76 -11.17
C ALA A 43 -3.11 3.41 -10.05
N ASP A 44 -4.35 2.97 -9.86
CA ASP A 44 -5.21 3.39 -8.77
C ASP A 44 -5.41 2.24 -7.80
N PHE A 45 -5.32 2.53 -6.50
CA PHE A 45 -5.69 1.58 -5.45
C PHE A 45 -7.13 1.82 -5.06
N VAL A 46 -7.98 0.85 -5.35
CA VAL A 46 -9.43 0.96 -5.18
C VAL A 46 -9.91 -0.05 -4.15
N LEU A 47 -10.72 0.42 -3.21
CA LEU A 47 -11.29 -0.43 -2.17
C LEU A 47 -12.34 -1.37 -2.76
N ARG A 48 -12.16 -2.67 -2.59
CA ARG A 48 -13.10 -3.68 -3.13
C ARG A 48 -14.32 -3.89 -2.26
N LYS A 49 -14.15 -3.73 -0.94
CA LYS A 49 -15.23 -3.91 0.05
C LYS A 49 -15.23 -2.71 0.98
N PRO A 50 -16.38 -2.32 1.54
CA PRO A 50 -16.42 -1.28 2.55
C PRO A 50 -15.52 -1.66 3.72
N GLY A 51 -14.83 -0.68 4.29
CA GLY A 51 -13.98 -0.96 5.43
C GLY A 51 -13.23 0.26 5.91
N THR A 52 -12.45 0.05 6.97
CA THR A 52 -11.58 1.05 7.57
C THR A 52 -10.19 0.90 6.95
N ILE A 53 -9.63 2.02 6.51
CA ILE A 53 -8.38 2.04 5.76
C ILE A 53 -7.20 2.13 6.73
N ALA A 54 -6.16 1.37 6.44
CA ALA A 54 -4.88 1.48 7.12
C ALA A 54 -3.75 1.00 6.20
N GLY A 55 -2.55 1.59 6.37
CA GLY A 55 -1.36 1.13 5.67
C GLY A 55 -0.94 1.95 4.47
N LEU A 56 -1.49 3.16 4.27
CA LEU A 56 -1.12 4.01 3.13
C LEU A 56 0.37 4.35 3.13
N ALA A 57 0.97 4.61 4.29
CA ALA A 57 2.40 4.89 4.38
C ALA A 57 3.27 3.69 3.99
N PHE A 58 2.80 2.48 4.27
CA PHE A 58 3.50 1.25 3.84
C PHE A 58 3.44 1.09 2.31
N ALA A 59 2.27 1.35 1.72
CA ALA A 59 2.11 1.29 0.27
C ALA A 59 3.00 2.33 -0.43
N GLU A 60 3.04 3.55 0.08
CA GLU A 60 3.91 4.60 -0.44
C GLU A 60 5.37 4.18 -0.39
N ALA A 61 5.82 3.63 0.74
CA ALA A 61 7.19 3.19 0.91
C ALA A 61 7.57 2.09 -0.08
N ALA A 62 6.65 1.21 -0.44
CA ALA A 62 6.91 0.14 -1.40
C ALA A 62 7.38 0.67 -2.76
N PHE A 63 6.85 1.81 -3.18
CA PHE A 63 7.27 2.44 -4.44
C PHE A 63 8.48 3.35 -4.25
N ARG A 64 8.47 4.17 -3.20
CA ARG A 64 9.53 5.14 -2.94
C ARG A 64 10.89 4.47 -2.74
N LEU A 65 10.93 3.33 -2.08
CA LEU A 65 12.19 2.59 -1.86
C LEU A 65 12.75 1.99 -3.14
N LEU A 66 11.88 1.73 -4.14
CA LEU A 66 12.31 1.25 -5.46
C LEU A 66 12.73 2.39 -6.37
N ASP A 67 11.99 3.50 -6.34
CA ASP A 67 12.28 4.68 -7.16
C ASP A 67 11.73 5.94 -6.46
N PRO A 68 12.61 6.80 -5.91
CA PRO A 68 12.15 8.01 -5.22
C PRO A 68 11.38 8.99 -6.12
N ALA A 69 11.49 8.87 -7.44
CA ALA A 69 10.77 9.74 -8.39
C ALA A 69 9.31 9.34 -8.59
N VAL A 70 8.89 8.16 -8.12
CA VAL A 70 7.50 7.74 -8.20
C VAL A 70 6.62 8.66 -7.37
N ARG A 71 5.50 9.10 -7.95
CA ARG A 71 4.51 9.91 -7.25
C ARG A 71 3.44 9.01 -6.66
N PHE A 72 3.20 9.17 -5.36
CA PHE A 72 2.13 8.47 -4.65
C PHE A 72 1.19 9.52 -4.07
N GLU A 73 0.00 9.62 -4.63
CA GLU A 73 -1.01 10.57 -4.20
C GLU A 73 -2.01 9.88 -3.27
N LYS A 74 -2.05 10.30 -2.02
CA LYS A 74 -3.00 9.78 -1.04
C LYS A 74 -4.33 10.51 -1.20
N LEU A 75 -5.38 9.76 -1.54
CA LEU A 75 -6.73 10.28 -1.71
C LEU A 75 -7.62 9.95 -0.52
N ALA A 76 -7.11 9.21 0.44
CA ALA A 76 -7.77 8.84 1.68
C ALA A 76 -6.79 8.92 2.83
N GLN A 77 -7.27 8.76 4.05
CA GLN A 77 -6.44 8.77 5.26
C GLN A 77 -6.67 7.48 6.05
N ASP A 78 -5.61 7.00 6.69
CA ASP A 78 -5.72 5.88 7.61
C ASP A 78 -6.74 6.21 8.70
N GLY A 79 -7.57 5.24 9.04
CA GLY A 79 -8.63 5.38 10.02
C GLY A 79 -10.00 5.75 9.44
N GLN A 80 -10.08 6.16 8.18
CA GLN A 80 -11.37 6.44 7.56
C GLN A 80 -12.13 5.16 7.25
N ALA A 81 -13.43 5.15 7.58
CA ALA A 81 -14.35 4.12 7.13
C ALA A 81 -14.93 4.56 5.78
N LEU A 82 -14.67 3.80 4.74
CA LEU A 82 -15.02 4.18 3.37
C LEU A 82 -15.85 3.11 2.69
N PRO A 83 -16.72 3.51 1.75
CA PRO A 83 -17.51 2.56 0.98
C PRO A 83 -16.65 1.87 -0.08
N GLU A 84 -17.18 0.77 -0.63
CA GLU A 84 -16.56 0.10 -1.76
C GLU A 84 -16.37 1.04 -2.95
N ARG A 85 -15.40 0.73 -3.80
CA ARG A 85 -15.07 1.49 -5.01
C ARG A 85 -14.47 2.87 -4.75
N THR A 86 -14.09 3.16 -3.51
CA THR A 86 -13.37 4.38 -3.19
C THR A 86 -11.92 4.24 -3.65
N THR A 87 -11.42 5.23 -4.37
CA THR A 87 -10.00 5.28 -4.74
C THR A 87 -9.20 5.79 -3.54
N LEU A 88 -8.29 4.97 -3.05
CA LEU A 88 -7.51 5.26 -1.85
C LEU A 88 -6.25 6.06 -2.16
N ALA A 89 -5.64 5.77 -3.29
CA ALA A 89 -4.38 6.37 -3.71
C ALA A 89 -4.16 6.15 -5.19
N ARG A 90 -3.34 7.02 -5.76
CA ARG A 90 -2.91 6.91 -7.15
C ARG A 90 -1.39 6.94 -7.19
N VAL A 91 -0.79 6.00 -7.91
CA VAL A 91 0.64 5.92 -8.09
C VAL A 91 0.99 6.11 -9.56
N SER A 92 2.03 6.91 -9.84
CA SER A 92 2.48 7.15 -11.19
C SER A 92 3.99 7.28 -11.24
N GLY A 93 4.58 6.89 -12.36
CA GLY A 93 6.03 6.99 -12.58
C GLY A 93 6.55 5.85 -13.42
N ASN A 94 7.78 5.44 -13.15
CA ASN A 94 8.44 4.37 -13.89
C ASN A 94 7.64 3.07 -13.79
N ALA A 95 7.31 2.47 -14.94
CA ALA A 95 6.48 1.28 -15.01
C ALA A 95 7.09 0.09 -14.28
N ILE A 96 8.41 -0.07 -14.36
CA ILE A 96 9.11 -1.16 -13.70
C ILE A 96 8.98 -1.04 -12.18
N ALA A 97 9.17 0.16 -11.64
CA ALA A 97 9.03 0.42 -10.20
C ALA A 97 7.60 0.16 -9.73
N ILE A 98 6.60 0.59 -10.52
CA ILE A 98 5.19 0.39 -10.16
C ILE A 98 4.85 -1.10 -10.14
N LEU A 99 5.22 -1.84 -11.17
CA LEU A 99 4.96 -3.27 -11.22
C LEU A 99 5.71 -4.04 -10.12
N SER A 100 6.94 -3.64 -9.84
CA SER A 100 7.76 -4.31 -8.83
C SER A 100 7.26 -4.05 -7.40
N GLY A 101 6.68 -2.89 -7.14
CA GLY A 101 6.19 -2.53 -5.80
C GLY A 101 4.73 -2.90 -5.52
N GLU A 102 3.96 -3.17 -6.56
CA GLU A 102 2.49 -3.31 -6.45
C GLU A 102 2.07 -4.41 -5.48
N ARG A 103 2.68 -5.59 -5.56
CA ARG A 103 2.29 -6.71 -4.71
C ARG A 103 2.51 -6.42 -3.23
N VAL A 104 3.65 -5.85 -2.87
CA VAL A 104 3.96 -5.49 -1.49
C VAL A 104 3.02 -4.40 -1.00
N ALA A 105 2.75 -3.37 -1.83
CA ALA A 105 1.82 -2.31 -1.51
C ALA A 105 0.41 -2.86 -1.23
N LEU A 106 -0.10 -3.71 -2.12
CA LEU A 106 -1.42 -4.32 -1.97
C LEU A 106 -1.50 -5.21 -0.73
N ASN A 107 -0.45 -5.98 -0.44
CA ASN A 107 -0.43 -6.85 0.72
C ASN A 107 -0.52 -6.06 2.02
N TYR A 108 0.22 -4.97 2.16
CA TYR A 108 0.16 -4.13 3.35
C TYR A 108 -1.19 -3.43 3.48
N LEU A 109 -1.68 -2.80 2.41
CA LEU A 109 -2.98 -2.13 2.42
C LEU A 109 -4.10 -3.11 2.77
N GLY A 110 -4.12 -4.27 2.15
CA GLY A 110 -5.15 -5.27 2.38
C GLY A 110 -5.12 -5.83 3.80
N ARG A 111 -3.94 -6.19 4.28
CA ARG A 111 -3.77 -6.78 5.61
C ARG A 111 -4.07 -5.78 6.72
N LEU A 112 -3.51 -4.59 6.66
CA LEU A 112 -3.69 -3.57 7.70
C LEU A 112 -5.10 -3.01 7.69
N SER A 113 -5.71 -2.82 6.52
CA SER A 113 -7.11 -2.39 6.42
C SER A 113 -8.05 -3.48 6.93
N GLY A 114 -7.74 -4.74 6.69
CA GLY A 114 -8.52 -5.87 7.24
C GLY A 114 -8.50 -5.87 8.77
N ILE A 115 -7.33 -5.67 9.36
CA ILE A 115 -7.18 -5.58 10.82
C ILE A 115 -7.92 -4.34 11.34
N ALA A 116 -7.77 -3.19 10.69
CA ALA A 116 -8.42 -1.95 11.10
C ALA A 116 -9.95 -2.08 11.04
N THR A 117 -10.47 -2.72 10.01
CA THR A 117 -11.90 -2.97 9.84
C THR A 117 -12.44 -3.86 10.96
N LEU A 118 -11.74 -4.95 11.26
CA LEU A 118 -12.12 -5.85 12.33
C LEU A 118 -12.08 -5.15 13.69
N THR A 119 -11.03 -4.38 13.94
CA THR A 119 -10.88 -3.61 15.17
C THR A 119 -12.00 -2.59 15.33
N ALA A 120 -12.37 -1.88 14.26
CA ALA A 120 -13.46 -0.91 14.29
C ALA A 120 -14.79 -1.57 14.61
N HIS A 121 -15.07 -2.75 14.05
CA HIS A 121 -16.27 -3.52 14.38
C HIS A 121 -16.29 -3.92 15.86
N TYR A 122 -15.18 -4.38 16.37
CA TYR A 122 -15.07 -4.78 17.78
C TYR A 122 -15.29 -3.62 18.73
N VAL A 123 -14.65 -2.48 18.46
CA VAL A 123 -14.80 -1.26 19.27
C VAL A 123 -16.24 -0.79 19.26
N LYS A 124 -16.90 -0.80 18.11
CA LYS A 124 -18.30 -0.40 18.01
C LYS A 124 -19.21 -1.32 18.82
N ALA A 125 -18.98 -2.63 18.78
CA ALA A 125 -19.75 -3.60 19.56
C ALA A 125 -19.61 -3.39 21.07
N VAL A 126 -18.38 -3.09 21.54
CA VAL A 126 -18.10 -2.85 22.95
C VAL A 126 -18.65 -1.50 23.42
N SER A 127 -18.56 -0.46 22.60
CA SER A 127 -19.04 0.88 22.95
C SER A 127 -20.56 0.96 23.00
N GLY A 128 -21.27 0.01 22.41
CA GLY A 128 -22.71 -0.08 22.47
C GLY A 128 -23.27 -0.65 23.78
N THR A 129 -22.39 -1.08 24.67
CA THR A 129 -22.77 -1.58 25.99
C THR A 129 -22.48 -0.53 27.04
#